data_85c3794cf0793b49c69fe1acecac7dfc
#
_entry.id   85c3794cf0793b49c69fe1acecac7dfc
#
_cell.length_a   1.000
_cell.length_b   1.000
_cell.length_c   1.000
_cell.angle_alpha   90.00
_cell.angle_beta   90.00
_cell.angle_gamma   90.00
#
_symmetry.space_group_name_H-M   'P 1'
#
loop_
_entity.id
_entity.type
_entity.pdbx_description
1 polymer ?
#
loop_
_entity_poly.entity_id
_entity_poly.type
_entity_poly.pdbx_seq_one_letter_code
_entity_poly.pdbx_strand_id
1 'polypeptide(L)'
;MLETRELYKVYKPKKGVAVTALNKVSLKFPEKGMVFLLGKSGSGKSTLLNLLGGLDKYDSGEIIIKGVSSKDFDQQHFDSYRNTYVGFIFQEYNVLDEFTVGANIALALELQGKKATDEEINEILREVDLEGYGSRKPNELSGGQKQRVA
;
A
#
# COMPACT_ATOMS: atom_id res chain seq x y z
N MET A 1 -16.87 -0.08 3.05
CA MET A 1 -16.56 -0.02 4.50
C MET A 1 -15.46 -1.03 4.81
N LEU A 2 -14.49 -0.67 5.65
CA LEU A 2 -13.39 -1.52 6.10
C LEU A 2 -13.53 -1.71 7.62
N GLU A 3 -13.37 -2.95 8.11
CA GLU A 3 -13.51 -3.27 9.54
C GLU A 3 -12.50 -4.35 9.90
N THR A 4 -11.95 -4.32 11.12
CA THR A 4 -11.20 -5.43 11.70
C THR A 4 -11.94 -5.99 12.90
N ARG A 5 -11.87 -7.30 13.11
CA ARG A 5 -12.45 -7.98 14.28
C ARG A 5 -11.40 -8.88 14.91
N GLU A 6 -11.06 -8.59 16.15
CA GLU A 6 -10.06 -9.32 16.94
C GLU A 6 -8.77 -9.63 16.18
N LEU A 7 -8.32 -8.68 15.34
CA LEU A 7 -7.16 -8.87 14.49
C LEU A 7 -5.91 -9.08 15.35
N TYR A 8 -5.24 -10.21 15.15
CA TYR A 8 -4.07 -10.61 15.90
C TYR A 8 -2.90 -10.89 14.97
N LYS A 9 -1.72 -10.37 15.34
CA LYS A 9 -0.48 -10.59 14.60
C LYS A 9 0.70 -10.72 15.54
N VAL A 10 1.46 -11.80 15.37
CA VAL A 10 2.71 -12.05 16.09
C VAL A 10 3.84 -12.31 15.09
N TYR A 11 4.96 -11.64 15.27
CA TYR A 11 6.18 -11.94 14.54
C TYR A 11 7.07 -12.85 15.35
N LYS A 12 7.43 -14.00 14.77
CA LYS A 12 8.31 -15.01 15.39
C LYS A 12 9.62 -15.06 14.60
N PRO A 13 10.66 -14.33 15.00
CA PRO A 13 11.95 -14.39 14.32
C PRO A 13 12.58 -15.79 14.52
N LYS A 14 13.39 -16.22 13.56
CA LYS A 14 14.10 -17.52 13.66
C LYS A 14 15.00 -17.62 14.91
N LYS A 15 15.53 -16.49 15.36
CA LYS A 15 16.28 -16.33 16.62
C LYS A 15 15.73 -15.08 17.31
N GLY A 16 15.30 -15.19 18.57
CA GLY A 16 14.79 -14.08 19.37
C GLY A 16 13.43 -14.36 19.98
N VAL A 17 12.88 -13.35 20.63
CA VAL A 17 11.59 -13.42 21.33
C VAL A 17 10.46 -13.08 20.35
N ALA A 18 9.35 -13.80 20.43
CA ALA A 18 8.16 -13.49 19.67
C ALA A 18 7.60 -12.12 20.09
N VAL A 19 7.22 -11.30 19.11
CA VAL A 19 6.68 -9.97 19.33
C VAL A 19 5.23 -9.91 18.85
N THR A 20 4.30 -9.69 19.77
CA THR A 20 2.91 -9.44 19.43
C THR A 20 2.77 -8.00 18.92
N ALA A 21 2.59 -7.85 17.63
CA ALA A 21 2.45 -6.55 16.98
C ALA A 21 1.01 -6.02 17.06
N LEU A 22 0.01 -6.91 16.94
CA LEU A 22 -1.40 -6.58 17.15
C LEU A 22 -2.03 -7.59 18.09
N ASN A 23 -2.79 -7.12 19.07
CA ASN A 23 -3.45 -7.96 20.05
C ASN A 23 -4.97 -7.72 20.04
N LYS A 24 -5.70 -8.52 19.27
CA LYS A 24 -7.15 -8.52 19.15
C LYS A 24 -7.74 -7.12 18.83
N VAL A 25 -7.18 -6.49 17.82
CA VAL A 25 -7.57 -5.14 17.42
C VAL A 25 -8.87 -5.17 16.62
N SER A 26 -9.90 -4.51 17.14
CA SER A 26 -11.19 -4.34 16.47
C SER A 26 -11.42 -2.85 16.17
N LEU A 27 -11.52 -2.51 14.89
CA LEU A 27 -11.70 -1.15 14.40
C LEU A 27 -12.73 -1.15 13.27
N LYS A 28 -13.46 -0.05 13.17
CA LYS A 28 -14.38 0.20 12.07
C LYS A 28 -14.03 1.53 11.43
N PHE A 29 -13.73 1.48 10.15
CA PHE A 29 -13.34 2.67 9.39
C PHE A 29 -14.55 3.30 8.71
N PRO A 30 -14.61 4.64 8.61
CA PRO A 30 -15.67 5.32 7.86
C PRO A 30 -15.56 4.98 6.38
N GLU A 31 -16.65 5.13 5.65
CA GLU A 31 -16.65 4.88 4.20
C GLU A 31 -15.90 5.95 3.41
N LYS A 32 -15.86 7.16 3.94
CA LYS A 32 -15.21 8.32 3.33
C LYS A 32 -14.51 9.15 4.40
N GLY A 33 -13.52 9.89 3.98
CA GLY A 33 -12.77 10.79 4.84
C GLY A 33 -11.36 10.32 5.11
N MET A 34 -10.72 10.91 6.11
CA MET A 34 -9.33 10.64 6.48
C MET A 34 -9.29 10.07 7.91
N VAL A 35 -8.48 9.03 8.10
CA VAL A 35 -8.25 8.41 9.40
C VAL A 35 -6.77 8.54 9.75
N PHE A 36 -6.47 9.10 10.93
CA PHE A 36 -5.11 9.21 11.45
C PHE A 36 -4.84 8.09 12.45
N LEU A 37 -3.75 7.36 12.23
CA LEU A 37 -3.27 6.33 13.15
C LEU A 37 -2.09 6.89 13.96
N LEU A 38 -2.37 7.26 15.21
CA LEU A 38 -1.40 7.88 16.11
C LEU A 38 -0.84 6.87 17.13
N GLY A 39 0.42 7.03 17.51
CA GLY A 39 1.06 6.18 18.51
C GLY A 39 2.58 6.21 18.44
N LYS A 40 3.23 5.72 19.49
CA LYS A 40 4.69 5.61 19.59
C LYS A 40 5.27 4.68 18.51
N SER A 41 6.57 4.79 18.23
CA SER A 41 7.27 3.79 17.41
C SER A 41 7.11 2.39 18.02
N GLY A 42 6.92 1.37 17.18
CA GLY A 42 6.70 -0.01 17.64
C GLY A 42 5.28 -0.34 18.14
N SER A 43 4.33 0.60 18.09
CA SER A 43 2.95 0.34 18.53
C SER A 43 2.07 -0.44 17.54
N GLY A 44 2.64 -1.00 16.47
CA GLY A 44 1.91 -1.84 15.52
C GLY A 44 1.24 -1.09 14.35
N LYS A 45 1.41 0.24 14.22
CA LYS A 45 0.76 1.03 13.16
C LYS A 45 1.05 0.53 11.74
N SER A 46 2.32 0.36 11.40
CA SER A 46 2.73 -0.14 10.09
C SER A 46 2.26 -1.58 9.86
N THR A 47 2.27 -2.41 10.92
CA THR A 47 1.70 -3.76 10.87
C THR A 47 0.22 -3.71 10.52
N LEU A 48 -0.56 -2.86 11.21
CA LEU A 48 -1.99 -2.71 10.91
C LEU A 48 -2.22 -2.26 9.48
N LEU A 49 -1.49 -1.25 9.00
CA LEU A 49 -1.60 -0.76 7.62
C LEU A 49 -1.25 -1.86 6.59
N ASN A 50 -0.18 -2.61 6.82
CA ASN A 50 0.21 -3.72 5.94
C ASN A 50 -0.85 -4.81 5.88
N LEU A 51 -1.47 -5.15 7.01
CA LEU A 51 -2.55 -6.13 7.06
C LEU A 51 -3.81 -5.62 6.36
N LEU A 52 -4.20 -4.37 6.62
CA LEU A 52 -5.36 -3.75 5.97
C LEU A 52 -5.19 -3.64 4.47
N GLY A 53 -3.97 -3.39 4.01
CA GLY A 53 -3.65 -3.33 2.58
C GLY A 53 -3.38 -4.70 1.94
N GLY A 54 -3.41 -5.79 2.70
CA GLY A 54 -3.15 -7.13 2.18
C GLY A 54 -1.70 -7.40 1.80
N LEU A 55 -0.74 -6.63 2.36
CA LEU A 55 0.70 -6.85 2.15
C LEU A 55 1.29 -7.90 3.10
N ASP A 56 0.61 -8.18 4.21
CA ASP A 56 1.00 -9.21 5.18
C ASP A 56 -0.23 -10.03 5.59
N LYS A 57 -0.02 -11.18 6.21
CA LYS A 57 -1.06 -12.08 6.71
C LYS A 57 -1.21 -11.96 8.22
N TYR A 58 -2.43 -11.92 8.70
CA TYR A 58 -2.73 -11.98 10.13
C TYR A 58 -2.73 -13.43 10.63
N ASP A 59 -2.54 -13.63 11.94
CA ASP A 59 -2.52 -14.97 12.55
C ASP A 59 -3.92 -15.40 12.99
N SER A 60 -4.76 -14.46 13.45
CA SER A 60 -6.16 -14.71 13.77
C SER A 60 -6.99 -13.44 13.73
N GLY A 61 -8.30 -13.57 13.88
CA GLY A 61 -9.27 -12.51 13.68
C GLY A 61 -9.72 -12.45 12.22
N GLU A 62 -10.21 -11.31 11.78
CA GLU A 62 -10.61 -11.10 10.39
C GLU A 62 -10.57 -9.61 9.98
N ILE A 63 -10.43 -9.39 8.69
CA ILE A 63 -10.63 -8.10 8.05
C ILE A 63 -11.88 -8.21 7.19
N ILE A 64 -12.82 -7.28 7.34
CA ILE A 64 -14.05 -7.23 6.54
C ILE A 64 -13.90 -6.08 5.55
N ILE A 65 -13.96 -6.41 4.27
CA ILE A 65 -13.81 -5.51 3.13
C ILE A 65 -15.13 -5.45 2.40
N LYS A 66 -15.78 -4.29 2.41
CA LYS A 66 -17.11 -4.11 1.79
C LYS A 66 -18.14 -5.15 2.22
N GLY A 67 -18.10 -5.58 3.47
CA GLY A 67 -19.02 -6.57 4.04
C GLY A 67 -18.60 -8.03 3.83
N VAL A 68 -17.50 -8.29 3.10
CA VAL A 68 -16.99 -9.64 2.87
C VAL A 68 -15.80 -9.91 3.79
N SER A 69 -15.82 -11.05 4.50
CA SER A 69 -14.71 -11.48 5.35
C SER A 69 -13.51 -11.93 4.52
N SER A 70 -12.33 -11.51 4.95
CA SER A 70 -11.07 -11.93 4.31
C SER A 70 -10.56 -13.29 4.80
N LYS A 71 -11.29 -13.99 5.66
CA LYS A 71 -10.87 -15.31 6.18
C LYS A 71 -10.67 -16.35 5.09
N ASP A 72 -11.52 -16.29 4.06
CA ASP A 72 -11.51 -17.24 2.95
C ASP A 72 -10.76 -16.67 1.72
N PHE A 73 -10.07 -15.56 1.87
CA PHE A 73 -9.29 -14.97 0.79
C PHE A 73 -8.00 -15.78 0.55
N ASP A 74 -7.85 -16.26 -0.65
CA ASP A 74 -6.59 -16.75 -1.17
C ASP A 74 -5.70 -15.60 -1.71
N GLN A 75 -4.57 -15.95 -2.30
CA GLN A 75 -3.64 -14.98 -2.87
C GLN A 75 -4.31 -14.17 -3.99
N GLN A 76 -5.11 -14.78 -4.82
CA GLN A 76 -5.76 -14.13 -5.95
C GLN A 76 -6.80 -13.08 -5.51
N HIS A 77 -7.54 -13.35 -4.43
CA HIS A 77 -8.45 -12.37 -3.83
C HIS A 77 -7.70 -11.16 -3.28
N PHE A 78 -6.58 -11.37 -2.60
CA PHE A 78 -5.75 -10.26 -2.09
C PHE A 78 -5.08 -9.48 -3.22
N ASP A 79 -4.64 -10.13 -4.29
CA ASP A 79 -4.08 -9.46 -5.48
C ASP A 79 -5.14 -8.56 -6.15
N SER A 80 -6.34 -9.08 -6.33
CA SER A 80 -7.48 -8.33 -6.85
C SER A 80 -7.86 -7.15 -5.95
N TYR A 81 -7.86 -7.36 -4.62
CA TYR A 81 -8.14 -6.31 -3.65
C TYR A 81 -7.12 -5.17 -3.74
N ARG A 82 -5.82 -5.48 -3.75
CA ARG A 82 -4.76 -4.48 -3.91
C ARG A 82 -4.87 -3.73 -5.22
N ASN A 83 -5.06 -4.45 -6.30
CA ASN A 83 -5.12 -3.87 -7.63
C ASN A 83 -6.32 -2.94 -7.84
N THR A 84 -7.43 -3.19 -7.13
CA THR A 84 -8.70 -2.47 -7.37
C THR A 84 -8.99 -1.39 -6.34
N TYR A 85 -8.58 -1.60 -5.07
CA TYR A 85 -9.07 -0.77 -3.96
C TYR A 85 -8.00 -0.14 -3.10
N VAL A 86 -6.73 -0.50 -3.29
CA VAL A 86 -5.64 -0.04 -2.40
C VAL A 86 -4.57 0.66 -3.19
N GLY A 87 -4.21 1.87 -2.77
CA GLY A 87 -2.98 2.55 -3.15
C GLY A 87 -2.10 2.70 -1.93
N PHE A 88 -0.81 2.41 -2.05
CA PHE A 88 0.17 2.59 -1.00
C PHE A 88 1.11 3.74 -1.34
N ILE A 89 1.32 4.62 -0.37
CA ILE A 89 2.41 5.58 -0.40
C ILE A 89 3.39 5.19 0.70
N PHE A 90 4.55 4.66 0.30
CA PHE A 90 5.58 4.20 1.23
C PHE A 90 6.52 5.32 1.65
N GLN A 91 7.07 5.22 2.85
CA GLN A 91 8.06 6.17 3.34
C GLN A 91 9.37 6.12 2.54
N GLU A 92 9.73 4.97 1.99
CA GLU A 92 10.95 4.74 1.19
C GLU A 92 10.67 4.77 -0.33
N TYR A 93 9.59 5.43 -0.75
CA TYR A 93 9.14 5.65 -2.13
C TYR A 93 8.79 4.37 -2.91
N ASN A 94 9.63 3.34 -2.89
CA ASN A 94 9.51 2.08 -3.64
C ASN A 94 9.41 2.25 -5.17
N VAL A 95 10.01 3.30 -5.71
CA VAL A 95 10.18 3.45 -7.16
C VAL A 95 11.27 2.51 -7.66
N LEU A 96 11.11 2.00 -8.87
CA LEU A 96 12.05 1.08 -9.50
C LEU A 96 13.16 1.88 -10.20
N ASP A 97 14.37 1.84 -9.66
CA ASP A 97 15.50 2.64 -10.13
C ASP A 97 15.97 2.30 -11.55
N GLU A 98 15.71 1.08 -12.03
CA GLU A 98 16.02 0.63 -13.38
C GLU A 98 15.09 1.23 -14.44
N PHE A 99 13.91 1.69 -14.05
CA PHE A 99 12.91 2.27 -14.94
C PHE A 99 12.97 3.79 -14.93
N THR A 100 12.51 4.40 -16.01
CA THR A 100 12.28 5.85 -16.03
C THR A 100 11.06 6.20 -15.16
N VAL A 101 10.88 7.48 -14.84
CA VAL A 101 9.71 7.99 -14.13
C VAL A 101 8.42 7.59 -14.84
N GLY A 102 8.36 7.83 -16.16
CA GLY A 102 7.20 7.44 -16.96
C GLY A 102 6.94 5.94 -16.96
N ALA A 103 8.00 5.11 -17.00
CA ALA A 103 7.86 3.65 -16.94
C ALA A 103 7.39 3.15 -15.57
N ASN A 104 7.78 3.81 -14.47
CA ASN A 104 7.24 3.52 -13.14
C ASN A 104 5.71 3.77 -13.07
N ILE A 105 5.24 4.87 -13.65
CA ILE A 105 3.82 5.21 -13.73
C ILE A 105 3.09 4.23 -14.66
N ALA A 106 3.65 3.95 -15.84
CA ALA A 106 3.07 3.02 -16.81
C ALA A 106 2.85 1.63 -16.22
N LEU A 107 3.81 1.12 -15.43
CA LEU A 107 3.72 -0.18 -14.79
C LEU A 107 2.48 -0.31 -13.89
N ALA A 108 2.14 0.72 -13.15
CA ALA A 108 0.95 0.71 -12.28
C ALA A 108 -0.36 0.62 -13.10
N LEU A 109 -0.42 1.26 -14.25
CA LEU A 109 -1.56 1.18 -15.17
C LEU A 109 -1.63 -0.19 -15.86
N GLU A 110 -0.48 -0.72 -16.30
CA GLU A 110 -0.39 -2.02 -16.97
C GLU A 110 -0.79 -3.18 -16.03
N LEU A 111 -0.42 -3.13 -14.76
CA LEU A 111 -0.85 -4.08 -13.75
C LEU A 111 -2.37 -4.08 -13.54
N GLN A 112 -3.06 -2.99 -13.85
CA GLN A 112 -4.51 -2.89 -13.88
C GLN A 112 -5.13 -3.34 -15.22
N GLY A 113 -4.32 -3.85 -16.16
CA GLY A 113 -4.76 -4.26 -17.48
C GLY A 113 -5.04 -3.09 -18.45
N LYS A 114 -4.57 -1.88 -18.12
CA LYS A 114 -4.68 -0.69 -18.96
C LYS A 114 -3.36 -0.49 -19.71
N LYS A 115 -3.44 -0.08 -20.96
CA LYS A 115 -2.27 0.35 -21.70
C LYS A 115 -2.04 1.83 -21.37
N ALA A 116 -0.90 2.15 -20.77
CA ALA A 116 -0.52 3.53 -20.53
C ALA A 116 -0.16 4.24 -21.84
N THR A 117 -0.72 5.40 -22.06
CA THR A 117 -0.30 6.28 -23.17
C THR A 117 0.65 7.37 -22.65
N ASP A 118 1.47 7.93 -23.53
CA ASP A 118 2.36 9.03 -23.15
C ASP A 118 1.58 10.27 -22.67
N GLU A 119 0.39 10.49 -23.22
CA GLU A 119 -0.51 11.56 -22.82
C GLU A 119 -0.98 11.38 -21.37
N GLU A 120 -1.48 10.18 -21.02
CA GLU A 120 -1.93 9.86 -19.65
C GLU A 120 -0.77 9.98 -18.64
N ILE A 121 0.42 9.50 -18.98
CA ILE A 121 1.61 9.63 -18.13
C ILE A 121 1.95 11.11 -17.92
N ASN A 122 1.92 11.92 -18.98
CA ASN A 122 2.23 13.35 -18.89
C ASN A 122 1.16 14.13 -18.09
N GLU A 123 -0.11 13.74 -18.18
CA GLU A 123 -1.17 14.31 -17.35
C GLU A 123 -0.94 14.02 -15.87
N ILE A 124 -0.65 12.77 -15.49
CA ILE A 124 -0.32 12.39 -14.13
C ILE A 124 0.90 13.18 -13.61
N LEU A 125 1.95 13.28 -14.42
CA LEU A 125 3.15 14.04 -14.05
C LEU A 125 2.86 15.52 -13.85
N ARG A 126 1.95 16.11 -14.62
CA ARG A 126 1.53 17.50 -14.45
C ARG A 126 0.75 17.70 -13.13
N GLU A 127 -0.13 16.77 -12.77
CA GLU A 127 -0.89 16.84 -11.51
C GLU A 127 0.01 16.84 -10.26
N VAL A 128 1.21 16.27 -10.36
CA VAL A 128 2.17 16.19 -9.26
C VAL A 128 3.37 17.15 -9.44
N ASP A 129 3.27 18.17 -10.29
CA ASP A 129 4.33 19.15 -10.59
C ASP A 129 5.64 18.51 -11.05
N LEU A 130 5.56 17.48 -11.91
CA LEU A 130 6.71 16.79 -12.52
C LEU A 130 6.61 16.75 -14.06
N GLU A 131 5.96 17.73 -14.67
CA GLU A 131 5.86 17.83 -16.12
C GLU A 131 7.26 17.78 -16.78
N GLY A 132 7.40 16.98 -17.82
CA GLY A 132 8.67 16.78 -18.55
C GLY A 132 9.68 15.84 -17.86
N TYR A 133 9.32 15.21 -16.73
CA TYR A 133 10.22 14.30 -16.02
C TYR A 133 10.09 12.83 -16.47
N GLY A 134 9.21 12.51 -17.38
CA GLY A 134 8.89 11.14 -17.80
C GLY A 134 10.10 10.30 -18.24
N SER A 135 11.08 10.92 -18.92
CA SER A 135 12.30 10.25 -19.39
C SER A 135 13.43 10.16 -18.35
N ARG A 136 13.32 10.86 -17.22
CA ARG A 136 14.35 10.85 -16.17
C ARG A 136 14.35 9.51 -15.41
N LYS A 137 15.49 9.22 -14.79
CA LYS A 137 15.64 8.10 -13.84
C LYS A 137 15.38 8.58 -12.41
N PRO A 138 14.91 7.70 -11.51
CA PRO A 138 14.69 8.05 -10.11
C PRO A 138 15.92 8.62 -9.40
N ASN A 139 17.12 8.18 -9.74
CA ASN A 139 18.37 8.71 -9.17
C ASN A 139 18.68 10.17 -9.54
N GLU A 140 18.00 10.72 -10.54
CA GLU A 140 18.10 12.13 -10.94
C GLU A 140 17.10 13.03 -10.19
N LEU A 141 16.27 12.45 -9.31
CA LEU A 141 15.21 13.12 -8.58
C LEU A 141 15.60 13.38 -7.12
N SER A 142 15.13 14.50 -6.59
CA SER A 142 15.16 14.73 -5.14
C SER A 142 14.20 13.76 -4.40
N GLY A 143 14.38 13.60 -3.08
CA GLY A 143 13.49 12.75 -2.27
C GLY A 143 12.02 13.14 -2.38
N GLY A 144 11.71 14.44 -2.37
CA GLY A 144 10.34 14.93 -2.55
C GLY A 144 9.77 14.66 -3.94
N GLN A 145 10.62 14.68 -5.00
CA GLN A 145 10.20 14.31 -6.34
C GLN A 145 9.94 12.80 -6.46
N LYS A 146 10.81 11.96 -5.85
CA LYS A 146 10.58 10.50 -5.78
C LYS A 146 9.26 10.18 -5.07
N GLN A 147 8.96 10.90 -3.99
CA GLN A 147 7.70 10.72 -3.24
C GLN A 147 6.47 11.07 -4.08
N ARG A 148 6.60 12.04 -5.00
CA ARG A 148 5.50 12.38 -5.93
C ARG A 148 5.36 11.41 -7.11
N VAL A 149 6.40 10.66 -7.43
CA VAL A 149 6.34 9.58 -8.42
C VAL A 149 5.72 8.30 -7.83
N ALA A 150 5.96 8.04 -6.52
CA ALA A 150 5.43 6.88 -5.78
C ALA A 150 3.94 7.00 -5.52
#